data_a59470eaeab194ec776e91df6081c730
#
_entry.id   a59470eaeab194ec776e91df6081c730
#
_cell.length_a   1.000
_cell.length_b   1.000
_cell.length_c   1.000
_cell.angle_alpha   90.00
_cell.angle_beta   90.00
_cell.angle_gamma   90.00
#
_symmetry.space_group_name_H-M   'P 1'
#
loop_
_entity.id
_entity.type
_entity.pdbx_description
1 polymer ?
#
loop_
_entity_poly.entity_id
_entity_poly.type
_entity_poly.pdbx_seq_one_letter_code
_entity_poly.pdbx_strand_id
1 'polypeptide(L)'
;MAHTLSALKRIRQSEKRRLVNKSNKSAMKTYIKKYMKALDTGADDTEAWLKQAVSVIYKTARKGAIHKKQASRKVSRLTMKLNKAKAVNK
;
A
#
# COMPACT_ATOMS: atom_id res chain seq x y z
N MET A 1 -32.67 -9.79 13.98
CA MET A 1 -32.62 -8.34 14.16
C MET A 1 -31.35 -7.92 14.89
N ALA A 2 -30.74 -6.81 14.48
CA ALA A 2 -29.45 -6.36 14.99
C ALA A 2 -29.51 -5.71 16.37
N HIS A 3 -30.45 -6.15 17.22
CA HIS A 3 -30.59 -5.57 18.55
C HIS A 3 -29.93 -6.35 19.66
N THR A 4 -29.24 -7.46 19.33
CA THR A 4 -28.47 -8.20 20.32
C THR A 4 -27.15 -7.50 20.57
N LEU A 5 -26.65 -7.59 21.82
CA LEU A 5 -25.36 -7.01 22.18
C LEU A 5 -24.23 -7.52 21.27
N SER A 6 -24.27 -8.80 20.89
CA SER A 6 -23.27 -9.39 19.99
C SER A 6 -23.33 -8.80 18.60
N ALA A 7 -24.54 -8.52 18.06
CA ALA A 7 -24.70 -7.89 16.76
C ALA A 7 -24.20 -6.44 16.77
N LEU A 8 -24.50 -5.69 17.83
CA LEU A 8 -23.99 -4.33 18.01
C LEU A 8 -22.46 -4.31 18.10
N LYS A 9 -21.88 -5.27 18.80
CA LYS A 9 -20.44 -5.42 18.92
C LYS A 9 -19.80 -5.68 17.55
N ARG A 10 -20.41 -6.54 16.73
CA ARG A 10 -19.95 -6.81 15.35
C ARG A 10 -19.95 -5.56 14.49
N ILE A 11 -21.01 -4.76 14.58
CA ILE A 11 -21.13 -3.51 13.81
C ILE A 11 -20.01 -2.56 14.20
N ARG A 12 -19.75 -2.37 15.49
CA ARG A 12 -18.66 -1.51 15.97
C ARG A 12 -17.30 -2.00 15.48
N GLN A 13 -17.04 -3.31 15.55
CA GLN A 13 -15.80 -3.89 15.09
C GLN A 13 -15.61 -3.74 13.59
N SER A 14 -16.67 -3.92 12.80
CA SER A 14 -16.65 -3.72 11.35
C SER A 14 -16.31 -2.28 10.98
N GLU A 15 -16.94 -1.32 11.65
CA GLU A 15 -16.67 0.11 11.42
C GLU A 15 -15.24 0.46 11.77
N LYS A 16 -14.74 -0.03 12.90
CA LYS A 16 -13.37 0.19 13.33
C LYS A 16 -12.37 -0.39 12.32
N ARG A 17 -12.61 -1.63 11.85
CA ARG A 17 -11.77 -2.25 10.81
C ARG A 17 -11.77 -1.45 9.52
N ARG A 18 -12.95 -0.99 9.11
CA ARG A 18 -13.07 -0.21 7.88
C ARG A 18 -12.24 1.07 7.95
N LEU A 19 -12.28 1.78 9.08
CA LEU A 19 -11.50 2.99 9.29
C LEU A 19 -10.01 2.71 9.30
N VAL A 20 -9.57 1.66 10.00
CA VAL A 20 -8.17 1.25 10.05
C VAL A 20 -7.67 0.83 8.66
N ASN A 21 -8.47 0.06 7.93
CA ASN A 21 -8.11 -0.37 6.58
C ASN A 21 -8.01 0.82 5.62
N LYS A 22 -8.92 1.77 5.72
CA LYS A 22 -8.89 2.99 4.92
C LYS A 22 -7.63 3.79 5.20
N SER A 23 -7.26 3.93 6.47
CA SER A 23 -6.04 4.61 6.89
C SER A 23 -4.79 3.92 6.33
N ASN A 24 -4.73 2.59 6.43
CA ASN A 24 -3.62 1.80 5.90
C ASN A 24 -3.48 1.93 4.38
N LYS A 25 -4.60 1.89 3.66
CA LYS A 25 -4.61 2.08 2.20
C LYS A 25 -4.14 3.49 1.82
N SER A 26 -4.56 4.48 2.59
CA SER A 26 -4.19 5.88 2.38
C SER A 26 -2.69 6.07 2.54
N ALA A 27 -2.11 5.51 3.60
CA ALA A 27 -0.67 5.53 3.85
C ALA A 27 0.09 4.85 2.71
N MET A 28 -0.38 3.69 2.27
CA MET A 28 0.21 2.95 1.14
C MET A 28 0.24 3.81 -0.13
N LYS A 29 -0.88 4.45 -0.46
CA LYS A 29 -0.96 5.33 -1.64
C LYS A 29 0.00 6.50 -1.54
N THR A 30 0.17 7.07 -0.34
CA THR A 30 1.09 8.17 -0.10
C THR A 30 2.54 7.77 -0.40
N TYR A 31 2.97 6.60 0.08
CA TYR A 31 4.32 6.09 -0.19
C TYR A 31 4.54 5.77 -1.65
N ILE A 32 3.53 5.22 -2.32
CA ILE A 32 3.59 4.95 -3.76
C ILE A 32 3.75 6.26 -4.54
N LYS A 33 3.01 7.30 -4.18
CA LYS A 33 3.11 8.62 -4.82
C LYS A 33 4.50 9.23 -4.64
N LYS A 34 5.06 9.12 -3.44
CA LYS A 34 6.42 9.62 -3.17
C LYS A 34 7.47 8.90 -4.01
N TYR A 35 7.34 7.59 -4.14
CA TYR A 35 8.21 6.80 -5.00
C TYR A 35 8.07 7.21 -6.47
N MET A 36 6.84 7.35 -6.96
CA MET A 36 6.59 7.75 -8.34
C MET A 36 7.16 9.14 -8.64
N LYS A 37 7.03 10.08 -7.70
CA LYS A 37 7.60 11.41 -7.82
C LYS A 37 9.12 11.35 -7.88
N ALA A 38 9.75 10.57 -7.01
CA ALA A 38 11.21 10.38 -7.01
C ALA A 38 11.67 9.78 -8.33
N LEU A 39 10.93 8.83 -8.87
CA LEU A 39 11.21 8.21 -10.15
C LEU A 39 11.16 9.22 -11.31
N ASP A 40 10.12 10.05 -11.33
CA ASP A 40 9.93 11.07 -12.37
C ASP A 40 11.02 12.14 -12.34
N THR A 41 11.48 12.53 -11.16
CA THR A 41 12.51 13.55 -11.00
C THR A 41 13.93 12.99 -11.14
N GLY A 42 14.09 11.66 -11.22
CA GLY A 42 15.38 11.01 -11.29
C GLY A 42 16.19 11.13 -10.01
N ALA A 43 15.53 11.22 -8.85
CA ALA A 43 16.17 11.37 -7.56
C ALA A 43 17.07 10.17 -7.23
N ASP A 44 18.20 10.42 -6.59
CA ASP A 44 19.17 9.38 -6.22
C ASP A 44 18.61 8.40 -5.18
N ASP A 45 17.62 8.84 -4.39
CA ASP A 45 17.00 8.03 -3.34
C ASP A 45 15.78 7.23 -3.82
N THR A 46 15.57 7.10 -5.12
CA THR A 46 14.44 6.36 -5.71
C THR A 46 14.38 4.92 -5.20
N GLU A 47 15.52 4.23 -5.12
CA GLU A 47 15.57 2.85 -4.61
C GLU A 47 15.15 2.76 -3.15
N ALA A 48 15.55 3.74 -2.33
CA ALA A 48 15.13 3.82 -0.93
C ALA A 48 13.62 4.00 -0.82
N TRP A 49 13.03 4.86 -1.65
CA TRP A 49 11.58 5.04 -1.71
C TRP A 49 10.86 3.78 -2.16
N LEU A 50 11.43 3.04 -3.12
CA LEU A 50 10.87 1.76 -3.56
C LEU A 50 10.84 0.76 -2.40
N LYS A 51 11.94 0.63 -1.65
CA LYS A 51 11.99 -0.27 -0.49
C LYS A 51 10.94 0.08 0.56
N GLN A 52 10.77 1.36 0.85
CA GLN A 52 9.74 1.82 1.80
C GLN A 52 8.34 1.53 1.28
N ALA A 53 8.07 1.80 0.01
CA ALA A 53 6.76 1.52 -0.60
C ALA A 53 6.45 0.02 -0.56
N VAL A 54 7.41 -0.84 -0.90
CA VAL A 54 7.26 -2.29 -0.85
C VAL A 54 6.93 -2.75 0.56
N SER A 55 7.67 -2.25 1.56
CA SER A 55 7.44 -2.57 2.96
C SER A 55 6.02 -2.20 3.39
N VAL A 56 5.56 -1.00 3.05
CA VAL A 56 4.22 -0.52 3.41
C VAL A 56 3.14 -1.34 2.71
N ILE A 57 3.34 -1.69 1.42
CA ILE A 57 2.40 -2.52 0.67
C ILE A 57 2.22 -3.89 1.33
N TYR A 58 3.31 -4.56 1.69
CA TYR A 58 3.24 -5.86 2.36
C TYR A 58 2.65 -5.77 3.76
N LYS A 59 2.96 -4.73 4.52
CA LYS A 59 2.35 -4.48 5.82
C LYS A 59 0.84 -4.28 5.68
N THR A 60 0.39 -3.54 4.67
CA THR A 60 -1.02 -3.31 4.40
C THR A 60 -1.73 -4.63 4.07
N ALA A 61 -1.11 -5.50 3.27
CA ALA A 61 -1.63 -6.84 2.98
C ALA A 61 -1.68 -7.71 4.22
N ARG A 62 -0.64 -7.67 5.06
CA ARG A 62 -0.58 -8.44 6.31
C ARG A 62 -1.69 -8.04 7.27
N LYS A 63 -2.06 -6.77 7.29
CA LYS A 63 -3.16 -6.25 8.11
C LYS A 63 -4.54 -6.58 7.52
N GLY A 64 -4.59 -7.14 6.32
CA GLY A 64 -5.84 -7.52 5.65
C GLY A 64 -6.55 -6.39 4.92
N ALA A 65 -5.92 -5.22 4.78
CA ALA A 65 -6.52 -4.10 4.06
C ALA A 65 -6.53 -4.32 2.55
N ILE A 66 -5.55 -5.06 2.02
CA ILE A 66 -5.54 -5.52 0.62
C ILE A 66 -5.18 -7.00 0.58
N HIS A 67 -5.50 -7.66 -0.53
CA HIS A 67 -5.17 -9.08 -0.72
C HIS A 67 -3.69 -9.24 -1.08
N LYS A 68 -3.08 -10.37 -0.68
CA LYS A 68 -1.69 -10.71 -1.00
C LYS A 68 -1.38 -10.59 -2.49
N LYS A 69 -2.30 -11.05 -3.34
CA LYS A 69 -2.13 -11.00 -4.80
C LYS A 69 -2.04 -9.56 -5.30
N GLN A 70 -2.83 -8.66 -4.72
CA GLN A 70 -2.77 -7.24 -5.05
C GLN A 70 -1.44 -6.64 -4.65
N ALA A 71 -0.95 -7.00 -3.45
CA ALA A 71 0.35 -6.54 -2.97
C ALA A 71 1.47 -6.96 -3.90
N SER A 72 1.53 -8.23 -4.27
CA SER A 72 2.54 -8.77 -5.19
C SER A 72 2.49 -8.07 -6.54
N ARG A 73 1.30 -7.83 -7.07
CA ARG A 73 1.11 -7.15 -8.36
C ARG A 73 1.62 -5.72 -8.30
N LYS A 74 1.29 -4.99 -7.23
CA LYS A 74 1.74 -3.61 -7.05
C LYS A 74 3.27 -3.53 -6.94
N VAL A 75 3.87 -4.41 -6.15
CA VAL A 75 5.32 -4.47 -5.98
C VAL A 75 6.00 -4.77 -7.32
N SER A 76 5.49 -5.75 -8.06
CA SER A 76 6.03 -6.10 -9.38
C SER A 76 5.99 -4.91 -10.34
N ARG A 77 4.86 -4.22 -10.41
CA ARG A 77 4.69 -3.05 -11.29
C ARG A 77 5.63 -1.91 -10.92
N LEU A 78 5.79 -1.63 -9.62
CA LEU A 78 6.69 -0.57 -9.17
C LEU A 78 8.15 -0.91 -9.47
N THR A 79 8.55 -2.16 -9.26
CA THR A 79 9.89 -2.63 -9.56
C THR A 79 10.20 -2.55 -11.06
N MET A 80 9.24 -2.94 -11.89
CA MET A 80 9.38 -2.85 -13.35
C MET A 80 9.56 -1.41 -13.82
N LYS A 81 8.86 -0.47 -13.22
CA LYS A 81 9.01 0.96 -13.55
C LYS A 81 10.42 1.45 -13.27
N LEU A 82 10.99 1.05 -12.13
CA LEU A 82 12.37 1.42 -11.78
C LEU A 82 13.36 0.81 -12.78
N ASN A 83 13.21 -0.48 -13.09
CA ASN A 83 14.09 -1.16 -14.03
C ASN A 83 14.02 -0.53 -15.43
N LYS A 84 12.83 -0.14 -15.86
CA LYS A 84 12.63 0.53 -17.14
C LYS A 84 13.30 1.90 -17.15
N ALA A 85 13.19 2.66 -16.07
CA ALA A 85 13.83 3.98 -15.95
C ALA A 85 15.34 3.84 -15.97
N LYS A 86 15.92 2.84 -15.29
CA LYS A 86 17.36 2.57 -15.31
C LYS A 86 17.83 2.19 -16.71
N ALA A 87 17.06 1.38 -17.44
CA ALA A 87 17.43 0.97 -18.80
C ALA A 87 17.44 2.15 -19.75
N VAL A 88 16.52 3.11 -19.60
CA VAL A 88 16.47 4.32 -20.43
C VAL A 88 17.63 5.25 -20.14
N ASN A 89 18.08 5.32 -18.89
CA ASN A 89 19.15 6.22 -18.45
C ASN A 89 20.56 5.66 -18.67
N LYS A 90 20.68 4.49 -19.24
CA LYS A 90 21.98 3.95 -19.69
C LYS A 90 22.30 4.48 -21.10
#